data_218cd354264a3ac5a85dc950dad2f8bd
#
_entry.id   218cd354264a3ac5a85dc950dad2f8bd
#
_cell.length_a   1.000
_cell.length_b   1.000
_cell.length_c   1.000
_cell.angle_alpha   90.00
_cell.angle_beta   90.00
_cell.angle_gamma   90.00
#
_symmetry.space_group_name_H-M   'P 1'
#
loop_
_entity.id
_entity.type
_entity.pdbx_description
1 polymer ?
#
loop_
_entity_poly.entity_id
_entity_poly.type
_entity_poly.pdbx_seq_one_letter_code
_entity_poly.pdbx_strand_id
1 'polypeptide(L)'
;ELTGITDNHVKGAKPLVQVLQEFQEFCKGTVLVAHNATFDVGFMNANYERHQLPTISQPVIDTLEFARNLYPEYKRHGLGPLTKRFGVALDHHHMANYDAEATGRLLFIFIKDVFDKHGLTNLEQLNTDLVSEDSYKKSRVKHATLYVQNQTGLKNIFKLVSLSNVSYFEGVARIPRTVLDEYREGIIVGSACADGEVFDTLLSHGI
;
A
#
# COMPACT_ATOMS: atom_id res chain seq x y z
N GLU A 1 -8.32 19.77 -16.72
CA GLU A 1 -7.24 19.78 -17.69
C GLU A 1 -6.14 18.77 -17.33
N LEU A 2 -5.98 18.39 -16.06
CA LEU A 2 -5.01 17.38 -15.63
C LEU A 2 -5.30 15.99 -16.24
N THR A 3 -6.56 15.58 -16.27
CA THR A 3 -7.01 14.26 -16.76
C THR A 3 -7.43 14.27 -18.22
N GLY A 4 -7.56 15.45 -18.86
CA GLY A 4 -8.10 15.59 -20.20
C GLY A 4 -9.61 15.32 -20.33
N ILE A 5 -10.32 15.00 -19.22
CA ILE A 5 -11.77 14.79 -19.23
C ILE A 5 -12.49 16.12 -19.36
N THR A 6 -13.43 16.20 -20.29
CA THR A 6 -14.27 17.37 -20.56
C THR A 6 -15.75 17.01 -20.42
N ASP A 7 -16.63 18.02 -20.37
CA ASP A 7 -18.09 17.82 -20.31
C ASP A 7 -18.61 16.97 -21.47
N ASN A 8 -17.95 17.03 -22.63
CA ASN A 8 -18.32 16.19 -23.77
C ASN A 8 -18.06 14.71 -23.54
N HIS A 9 -17.02 14.36 -22.77
CA HIS A 9 -16.70 12.97 -22.43
C HIS A 9 -17.73 12.37 -21.48
N VAL A 10 -18.33 13.17 -20.61
CA VAL A 10 -19.34 12.70 -19.64
C VAL A 10 -20.77 12.86 -20.14
N LYS A 11 -20.97 13.51 -21.30
CA LYS A 11 -22.31 13.68 -21.89
C LYS A 11 -22.89 12.33 -22.31
N GLY A 12 -24.02 11.96 -21.70
CA GLY A 12 -24.66 10.66 -21.94
C GLY A 12 -24.00 9.49 -21.19
N ALA A 13 -23.07 9.75 -20.28
CA ALA A 13 -22.51 8.74 -19.40
C ALA A 13 -23.60 8.14 -18.50
N LYS A 14 -23.39 6.88 -18.08
CA LYS A 14 -24.27 6.19 -17.13
C LYS A 14 -24.29 6.91 -15.78
N PRO A 15 -25.41 6.82 -15.03
CA PRO A 15 -25.46 7.30 -13.65
C PRO A 15 -24.36 6.63 -12.79
N LEU A 16 -23.77 7.40 -11.87
CA LEU A 16 -22.68 6.91 -11.03
C LEU A 16 -23.01 5.60 -10.29
N VAL A 17 -24.20 5.51 -9.71
CA VAL A 17 -24.65 4.30 -8.99
C VAL A 17 -24.62 3.06 -9.89
N GLN A 18 -25.07 3.19 -11.13
CA GLN A 18 -25.04 2.09 -12.09
C GLN A 18 -23.60 1.68 -12.42
N VAL A 19 -22.71 2.65 -12.61
CA VAL A 19 -21.28 2.38 -12.89
C VAL A 19 -20.62 1.69 -11.70
N LEU A 20 -20.92 2.11 -10.46
CA LEU A 20 -20.41 1.49 -9.25
C LEU A 20 -20.84 0.03 -9.13
N GLN A 21 -22.13 -0.27 -9.41
CA GLN A 21 -22.66 -1.65 -9.38
C GLN A 21 -22.04 -2.52 -10.47
N GLU A 22 -21.93 -2.00 -11.69
CA GLU A 22 -21.28 -2.70 -12.80
C GLU A 22 -19.81 -2.98 -12.51
N PHE A 23 -19.10 -2.04 -11.86
CA PHE A 23 -17.72 -2.23 -11.47
C PHE A 23 -17.57 -3.30 -10.38
N GLN A 24 -18.46 -3.34 -9.39
CA GLN A 24 -18.47 -4.42 -8.40
C GLN A 24 -18.64 -5.80 -9.03
N GLU A 25 -19.57 -5.92 -9.97
CA GLU A 25 -19.78 -7.20 -10.67
C GLU A 25 -18.58 -7.58 -11.53
N PHE A 26 -17.98 -6.61 -12.24
CA PHE A 26 -16.77 -6.81 -13.04
C PHE A 26 -15.57 -7.28 -12.20
N CYS A 27 -15.46 -6.79 -10.97
CA CYS A 27 -14.34 -7.12 -10.07
C CYS A 27 -14.54 -8.41 -9.26
N LYS A 28 -15.68 -9.09 -9.39
CA LYS A 28 -15.95 -10.34 -8.65
C LYS A 28 -14.89 -11.40 -8.89
N GLY A 29 -14.34 -11.96 -7.80
CA GLY A 29 -13.37 -13.03 -7.86
C GLY A 29 -12.01 -12.62 -8.42
N THR A 30 -11.74 -11.32 -8.52
CA THR A 30 -10.46 -10.77 -8.99
C THR A 30 -9.64 -10.19 -7.85
N VAL A 31 -8.37 -9.88 -8.13
CA VAL A 31 -7.51 -9.05 -7.31
C VAL A 31 -7.41 -7.68 -7.97
N LEU A 32 -7.67 -6.63 -7.22
CA LEU A 32 -7.50 -5.26 -7.72
C LEU A 32 -6.03 -4.85 -7.66
N VAL A 33 -5.61 -4.08 -8.65
CA VAL A 33 -4.23 -3.59 -8.72
C VAL A 33 -4.26 -2.09 -8.96
N ALA A 34 -3.56 -1.34 -8.13
CA ALA A 34 -3.41 0.10 -8.31
C ALA A 34 -2.01 0.57 -7.89
N HIS A 35 -1.65 1.78 -8.29
CA HIS A 35 -0.40 2.41 -7.88
C HIS A 35 -0.68 3.52 -6.87
N ASN A 36 -0.37 3.32 -5.60
CA ASN A 36 -0.86 4.08 -4.46
C ASN A 36 -2.35 3.78 -4.18
N ALA A 37 -2.66 2.50 -4.08
CA ALA A 37 -4.00 1.94 -4.02
C ALA A 37 -4.91 2.55 -2.94
N THR A 38 -4.35 3.04 -1.85
CA THR A 38 -5.11 3.73 -0.79
C THR A 38 -5.91 4.91 -1.34
N PHE A 39 -5.38 5.61 -2.35
CA PHE A 39 -6.08 6.73 -2.98
C PHE A 39 -7.29 6.25 -3.78
N ASP A 40 -7.10 5.26 -4.66
CA ASP A 40 -8.16 4.77 -5.55
C ASP A 40 -9.24 4.03 -4.78
N VAL A 41 -8.84 3.13 -3.88
CA VAL A 41 -9.76 2.36 -3.03
C VAL A 41 -10.53 3.27 -2.09
N GLY A 42 -9.85 4.24 -1.46
CA GLY A 42 -10.49 5.22 -0.58
C GLY A 42 -11.53 6.06 -1.31
N PHE A 43 -11.21 6.52 -2.53
CA PHE A 43 -12.14 7.27 -3.37
C PHE A 43 -13.36 6.42 -3.77
N MET A 44 -13.14 5.18 -4.16
CA MET A 44 -14.22 4.25 -4.53
C MET A 44 -15.11 3.94 -3.33
N ASN A 45 -14.53 3.60 -2.18
CA ASN A 45 -15.27 3.27 -0.96
C ASN A 45 -16.12 4.44 -0.47
N ALA A 46 -15.58 5.66 -0.48
CA ALA A 46 -16.35 6.85 -0.14
C ALA A 46 -17.59 7.06 -1.05
N ASN A 47 -17.49 6.68 -2.33
CA ASN A 47 -18.62 6.75 -3.23
C ASN A 47 -19.61 5.60 -3.01
N TYR A 48 -19.14 4.37 -2.75
CA TYR A 48 -19.99 3.25 -2.36
C TYR A 48 -20.80 3.56 -1.10
N GLU A 49 -20.16 4.04 -0.04
CA GLU A 49 -20.81 4.42 1.21
C GLU A 49 -21.85 5.52 1.01
N ARG A 50 -21.51 6.57 0.25
CA ARG A 50 -22.43 7.68 -0.06
C ARG A 50 -23.70 7.19 -0.75
N HIS A 51 -23.62 6.13 -1.53
CA HIS A 51 -24.74 5.53 -2.24
C HIS A 51 -25.30 4.28 -1.58
N GLN A 52 -24.91 3.99 -0.32
CA GLN A 52 -25.37 2.83 0.45
C GLN A 52 -25.13 1.49 -0.26
N LEU A 53 -24.03 1.40 -1.00
CA LEU A 53 -23.56 0.19 -1.64
C LEU A 53 -22.44 -0.46 -0.80
N PRO A 54 -22.26 -1.80 -0.88
CA PRO A 54 -21.13 -2.46 -0.23
C PRO A 54 -19.79 -1.90 -0.72
N THR A 55 -18.84 -1.71 0.17
CA THR A 55 -17.48 -1.28 -0.16
C THR A 55 -16.68 -2.40 -0.85
N ILE A 56 -15.51 -2.04 -1.39
CA ILE A 56 -14.59 -3.00 -2.01
C ILE A 56 -14.13 -4.01 -0.95
N SER A 57 -14.35 -5.30 -1.24
CA SER A 57 -13.93 -6.43 -0.39
C SER A 57 -12.86 -7.31 -1.07
N GLN A 58 -12.51 -7.02 -2.31
CA GLN A 58 -11.49 -7.73 -3.06
C GLN A 58 -10.09 -7.48 -2.48
N PRO A 59 -9.19 -8.46 -2.55
CA PRO A 59 -7.77 -8.23 -2.28
C PRO A 59 -7.22 -7.14 -3.20
N VAL A 60 -6.35 -6.30 -2.66
CA VAL A 60 -5.73 -5.18 -3.39
C VAL A 60 -4.21 -5.31 -3.37
N ILE A 61 -3.58 -5.21 -4.53
CA ILE A 61 -2.13 -5.10 -4.67
C ILE A 61 -1.78 -3.64 -4.94
N ASP A 62 -1.01 -3.04 -4.04
CA ASP A 62 -0.43 -1.71 -4.23
C ASP A 62 0.96 -1.83 -4.87
N THR A 63 1.07 -1.48 -6.15
CA THR A 63 2.36 -1.56 -6.87
C THR A 63 3.36 -0.52 -6.39
N LEU A 64 2.95 0.57 -5.73
CA LEU A 64 3.86 1.52 -5.09
C LEU A 64 4.55 0.88 -3.88
N GLU A 65 3.78 0.26 -2.99
CA GLU A 65 4.33 -0.44 -1.83
C GLU A 65 5.16 -1.65 -2.27
N PHE A 66 4.69 -2.38 -3.28
CA PHE A 66 5.45 -3.49 -3.85
C PHE A 66 6.82 -3.03 -4.38
N ALA A 67 6.85 -1.95 -5.18
CA ALA A 67 8.10 -1.39 -5.70
C ALA A 67 9.02 -0.87 -4.58
N ARG A 68 8.48 -0.27 -3.52
CA ARG A 68 9.26 0.20 -2.36
C ARG A 68 9.98 -0.94 -1.65
N ASN A 69 9.32 -2.10 -1.55
CA ASN A 69 9.90 -3.28 -0.92
C ASN A 69 10.89 -4.00 -1.85
N LEU A 70 10.57 -4.10 -3.14
CA LEU A 70 11.39 -4.84 -4.09
C LEU A 70 12.65 -4.08 -4.53
N TYR A 71 12.57 -2.74 -4.58
CA TYR A 71 13.66 -1.85 -5.04
C TYR A 71 13.91 -0.72 -4.05
N PRO A 72 14.27 -1.03 -2.78
CA PRO A 72 14.46 0.00 -1.73
C PRO A 72 15.56 1.00 -2.09
N GLU A 73 16.49 0.63 -2.96
CA GLU A 73 17.59 1.49 -3.43
C GLU A 73 17.13 2.61 -4.38
N TYR A 74 15.91 2.54 -4.94
CA TYR A 74 15.43 3.58 -5.84
C TYR A 74 14.98 4.81 -5.05
N LYS A 75 15.38 6.00 -5.52
CA LYS A 75 15.01 7.28 -4.89
C LYS A 75 13.53 7.64 -5.10
N ARG A 76 12.91 7.15 -6.16
CA ARG A 76 11.54 7.50 -6.54
C ARG A 76 10.80 6.24 -7.02
N HIS A 77 9.62 6.03 -6.45
CA HIS A 77 8.76 4.88 -6.76
C HIS A 77 7.41 5.30 -7.37
N GLY A 78 7.22 6.57 -7.74
CA GLY A 78 6.02 7.00 -8.46
C GLY A 78 5.88 6.32 -9.83
N LEU A 79 4.68 6.27 -10.39
CA LEU A 79 4.36 5.58 -11.64
C LEU A 79 5.28 6.01 -12.80
N GLY A 80 5.39 7.31 -13.07
CA GLY A 80 6.24 7.83 -14.14
C GLY A 80 7.72 7.47 -14.01
N PRO A 81 8.39 7.68 -12.86
CA PRO A 81 9.75 7.19 -12.64
C PRO A 81 9.96 5.69 -12.86
N LEU A 82 9.00 4.85 -12.41
CA LEU A 82 9.08 3.40 -12.57
C LEU A 82 8.86 2.99 -14.03
N THR A 83 7.86 3.53 -14.70
CA THR A 83 7.60 3.22 -16.11
C THR A 83 8.79 3.58 -16.99
N LYS A 84 9.40 4.75 -16.76
CA LYS A 84 10.62 5.16 -17.46
C LYS A 84 11.79 4.19 -17.21
N ARG A 85 11.95 3.72 -15.98
CA ARG A 85 13.06 2.81 -15.61
C ARG A 85 12.90 1.43 -16.23
N PHE A 86 11.68 0.91 -16.25
CA PHE A 86 11.36 -0.42 -16.76
C PHE A 86 10.99 -0.45 -18.25
N GLY A 87 11.06 0.70 -18.93
CA GLY A 87 10.73 0.79 -20.36
C GLY A 87 9.23 0.54 -20.67
N VAL A 88 8.36 0.82 -19.71
CA VAL A 88 6.90 0.73 -19.89
C VAL A 88 6.39 2.03 -20.49
N ALA A 89 5.62 1.95 -21.57
CA ALA A 89 5.01 3.12 -22.18
C ALA A 89 3.98 3.78 -21.24
N LEU A 90 4.00 5.11 -21.14
CA LEU A 90 3.05 5.92 -20.40
C LEU A 90 2.83 7.22 -21.18
N ASP A 91 2.13 7.12 -22.31
CA ASP A 91 2.02 8.21 -23.28
C ASP A 91 1.13 9.36 -22.80
N HIS A 92 0.13 9.07 -21.98
CA HIS A 92 -0.83 10.03 -21.45
C HIS A 92 -0.97 9.92 -19.93
N HIS A 93 0.05 10.38 -19.21
CA HIS A 93 0.05 10.42 -17.75
C HIS A 93 -1.15 11.22 -17.21
N HIS A 94 -1.78 10.74 -16.15
CA HIS A 94 -3.03 11.25 -15.55
C HIS A 94 -4.32 10.94 -16.33
N MET A 95 -4.25 10.10 -17.36
CA MET A 95 -5.43 9.44 -17.91
C MET A 95 -5.54 8.03 -17.33
N ALA A 96 -6.62 7.77 -16.60
CA ALA A 96 -6.78 6.57 -15.76
C ALA A 96 -6.56 5.24 -16.49
N ASN A 97 -6.97 5.13 -17.75
CA ASN A 97 -6.78 3.92 -18.56
C ASN A 97 -5.30 3.67 -18.90
N TYR A 98 -4.52 4.70 -19.20
CA TYR A 98 -3.08 4.58 -19.48
C TYR A 98 -2.30 4.30 -18.19
N ASP A 99 -2.65 4.97 -17.10
CA ASP A 99 -2.04 4.74 -15.80
C ASP A 99 -2.33 3.31 -15.31
N ALA A 100 -3.56 2.81 -15.50
CA ALA A 100 -3.94 1.44 -15.15
C ALA A 100 -3.20 0.38 -16.00
N GLU A 101 -3.08 0.59 -17.32
CA GLU A 101 -2.33 -0.30 -18.21
C GLU A 101 -0.85 -0.34 -17.81
N ALA A 102 -0.24 0.81 -17.60
CA ALA A 102 1.15 0.91 -17.18
C ALA A 102 1.38 0.24 -15.81
N THR A 103 0.45 0.41 -14.87
CA THR A 103 0.48 -0.25 -13.56
C THR A 103 0.43 -1.77 -13.68
N GLY A 104 -0.46 -2.30 -14.52
CA GLY A 104 -0.54 -3.73 -14.79
C GLY A 104 0.74 -4.29 -15.41
N ARG A 105 1.32 -3.60 -16.39
CA ARG A 105 2.60 -3.98 -17.00
C ARG A 105 3.75 -3.99 -16.00
N LEU A 106 3.82 -2.99 -15.13
CA LEU A 106 4.80 -2.94 -14.04
C LEU A 106 4.62 -4.11 -13.07
N LEU A 107 3.38 -4.44 -12.69
CA LEU A 107 3.13 -5.59 -11.82
C LEU A 107 3.69 -6.89 -12.39
N PHE A 108 3.48 -7.17 -13.67
CA PHE A 108 4.05 -8.37 -14.31
C PHE A 108 5.58 -8.38 -14.28
N ILE A 109 6.22 -7.22 -14.48
CA ILE A 109 7.68 -7.10 -14.36
C ILE A 109 8.12 -7.37 -12.92
N PHE A 110 7.43 -6.79 -11.93
CA PHE A 110 7.76 -6.99 -10.52
C PHE A 110 7.60 -8.45 -10.09
N ILE A 111 6.51 -9.09 -10.50
CA ILE A 111 6.30 -10.53 -10.24
C ILE A 111 7.44 -11.35 -10.86
N LYS A 112 7.79 -11.10 -12.13
CA LYS A 112 8.89 -11.78 -12.77
C LYS A 112 10.21 -11.58 -12.03
N ASP A 113 10.54 -10.33 -11.66
CA ASP A 113 11.77 -10.01 -10.92
C ASP A 113 11.82 -10.74 -9.57
N VAL A 114 10.68 -10.89 -8.90
CA VAL A 114 10.58 -11.62 -7.64
C VAL A 114 10.90 -13.10 -7.85
N PHE A 115 10.30 -13.74 -8.84
CA PHE A 115 10.59 -15.13 -9.14
C PHE A 115 12.04 -15.33 -9.53
N ASP A 116 12.57 -14.47 -10.41
CA ASP A 116 13.93 -14.60 -10.95
C ASP A 116 15.02 -14.29 -9.91
N LYS A 117 14.81 -13.27 -9.04
CA LYS A 117 15.85 -12.77 -8.11
C LYS A 117 15.75 -13.37 -6.71
N HIS A 118 14.54 -13.69 -6.25
CA HIS A 118 14.30 -14.19 -4.89
C HIS A 118 13.94 -15.67 -4.86
N GLY A 119 13.85 -16.33 -6.03
CA GLY A 119 13.58 -17.77 -6.12
C GLY A 119 12.22 -18.19 -5.56
N LEU A 120 11.27 -17.26 -5.49
CA LEU A 120 9.93 -17.55 -4.98
C LEU A 120 9.20 -18.48 -5.95
N THR A 121 8.46 -19.41 -5.39
CA THR A 121 7.68 -20.40 -6.16
C THR A 121 6.17 -20.18 -6.03
N ASN A 122 5.75 -19.31 -5.10
CA ASN A 122 4.36 -19.01 -4.81
C ASN A 122 4.20 -17.53 -4.46
N LEU A 123 3.10 -16.90 -4.89
CA LEU A 123 2.77 -15.50 -4.57
C LEU A 123 2.51 -15.27 -3.07
N GLU A 124 2.11 -16.29 -2.31
CA GLU A 124 1.95 -16.19 -0.86
C GLU A 124 3.26 -15.84 -0.14
N GLN A 125 4.39 -16.27 -0.70
CA GLN A 125 5.73 -15.95 -0.18
C GLN A 125 6.11 -14.46 -0.33
N LEU A 126 5.38 -13.69 -1.14
CA LEU A 126 5.59 -12.24 -1.27
C LEU A 126 5.48 -11.51 0.08
N ASN A 127 4.60 -11.98 0.95
CA ASN A 127 4.36 -11.35 2.25
C ASN A 127 5.40 -11.72 3.31
N THR A 128 6.15 -12.79 3.11
CA THR A 128 7.12 -13.32 4.09
C THR A 128 8.56 -13.10 3.67
N ASP A 129 8.88 -13.31 2.40
CA ASP A 129 10.26 -13.42 1.91
C ASP A 129 10.76 -12.15 1.22
N LEU A 130 9.87 -11.22 0.83
CA LEU A 130 10.24 -9.93 0.22
C LEU A 130 10.55 -8.82 1.22
N VAL A 131 10.44 -9.06 2.50
CA VAL A 131 10.81 -8.07 3.53
C VAL A 131 12.33 -8.00 3.60
N SER A 132 12.95 -7.19 2.74
CA SER A 132 14.37 -6.89 2.83
C SER A 132 14.67 -6.15 4.15
N GLU A 133 15.87 -6.32 4.70
CA GLU A 133 16.33 -5.57 5.90
C GLU A 133 16.16 -4.05 5.75
N ASP A 134 16.17 -3.54 4.52
CA ASP A 134 16.03 -2.12 4.18
C ASP A 134 14.60 -1.67 3.81
N SER A 135 13.63 -2.57 3.78
CA SER A 135 12.25 -2.26 3.40
C SER A 135 11.63 -1.17 4.28
N TYR A 136 11.99 -1.14 5.57
CA TYR A 136 11.52 -0.12 6.52
C TYR A 136 11.88 1.31 6.10
N LYS A 137 12.94 1.54 5.32
CA LYS A 137 13.40 2.88 4.91
C LYS A 137 12.40 3.61 4.02
N LYS A 138 11.67 2.87 3.20
CA LYS A 138 10.73 3.41 2.21
C LYS A 138 9.26 3.13 2.52
N SER A 139 8.99 2.26 3.49
CA SER A 139 7.63 1.96 3.91
C SER A 139 6.95 3.17 4.54
N ARG A 140 5.63 3.26 4.37
CA ARG A 140 4.82 4.27 5.06
C ARG A 140 4.85 4.02 6.56
N VAL A 141 5.23 5.05 7.32
CA VAL A 141 5.27 4.98 8.78
C VAL A 141 3.84 5.06 9.34
N LYS A 142 3.53 4.20 10.30
CA LYS A 142 2.29 4.24 11.08
C LYS A 142 2.60 4.57 12.52
N HIS A 143 1.72 5.32 13.17
CA HIS A 143 1.86 5.60 14.60
C HIS A 143 1.41 4.41 15.44
N ALA A 144 2.14 4.12 16.50
CA ALA A 144 1.76 3.14 17.52
C ALA A 144 2.05 3.70 18.91
N THR A 145 1.23 3.33 19.88
CA THR A 145 1.48 3.63 21.29
C THR A 145 1.92 2.34 21.98
N LEU A 146 2.98 2.41 22.75
CA LEU A 146 3.51 1.26 23.49
C LEU A 146 3.34 1.48 24.98
N TYR A 147 2.72 0.53 25.69
CA TYR A 147 2.51 0.56 27.12
C TYR A 147 3.29 -0.56 27.78
N VAL A 148 3.97 -0.25 28.88
CA VAL A 148 4.71 -1.20 29.67
C VAL A 148 3.78 -1.91 30.67
N GLN A 149 3.81 -3.25 30.68
CA GLN A 149 3.05 -4.06 31.64
C GLN A 149 3.88 -4.51 32.83
N ASN A 150 5.20 -4.67 32.68
CA ASN A 150 6.09 -5.24 33.67
C ASN A 150 7.55 -4.83 33.44
N GLN A 151 8.47 -5.29 34.28
CA GLN A 151 9.92 -4.98 34.17
C GLN A 151 10.57 -5.48 32.89
N THR A 152 10.10 -6.59 32.33
CA THR A 152 10.57 -7.09 31.03
C THR A 152 10.15 -6.11 29.91
N GLY A 153 8.90 -5.69 29.91
CA GLY A 153 8.39 -4.69 28.97
C GLY A 153 9.12 -3.35 29.08
N LEU A 154 9.49 -2.94 30.31
CA LEU A 154 10.29 -1.72 30.50
C LEU A 154 11.66 -1.84 29.83
N LYS A 155 12.37 -2.95 30.00
CA LYS A 155 13.65 -3.21 29.33
C LYS A 155 13.48 -3.24 27.81
N ASN A 156 12.42 -3.88 27.33
CA ASN A 156 12.16 -4.04 25.92
C ASN A 156 11.82 -2.71 25.25
N ILE A 157 11.05 -1.82 25.91
CA ILE A 157 10.76 -0.48 25.38
C ILE A 157 12.04 0.37 25.27
N PHE A 158 12.93 0.32 26.24
CA PHE A 158 14.22 1.02 26.14
C PHE A 158 15.06 0.51 24.96
N LYS A 159 15.07 -0.82 24.71
CA LYS A 159 15.74 -1.41 23.54
C LYS A 159 15.09 -0.94 22.23
N LEU A 160 13.76 -0.99 22.13
CA LEU A 160 13.05 -0.55 20.94
C LEU A 160 13.30 0.93 20.64
N VAL A 161 13.26 1.81 21.65
CA VAL A 161 13.58 3.23 21.49
C VAL A 161 15.03 3.42 21.04
N SER A 162 15.97 2.69 21.62
CA SER A 162 17.39 2.77 21.22
C SER A 162 17.57 2.30 19.77
N LEU A 163 17.01 1.15 19.39
CA LEU A 163 17.10 0.62 18.04
C LEU A 163 16.44 1.56 17.01
N SER A 164 15.26 2.12 17.34
CA SER A 164 14.58 3.04 16.44
C SER A 164 15.35 4.31 16.13
N ASN A 165 16.17 4.77 17.07
CA ASN A 165 16.98 6.00 16.92
C ASN A 165 18.39 5.74 16.38
N VAL A 166 18.95 4.55 16.62
CA VAL A 166 20.33 4.25 16.23
C VAL A 166 20.38 3.46 14.93
N SER A 167 19.55 2.40 14.82
CA SER A 167 19.60 1.46 13.69
C SER A 167 18.54 1.71 12.64
N TYR A 168 17.37 2.22 13.04
CA TYR A 168 16.19 2.34 12.18
C TYR A 168 15.72 3.79 12.01
N PHE A 169 16.59 4.76 12.19
CA PHE A 169 16.25 6.18 11.98
C PHE A 169 16.35 6.53 10.49
N GLU A 170 15.23 6.96 9.90
CA GLU A 170 15.17 7.44 8.53
C GLU A 170 14.29 8.69 8.46
N GLY A 171 14.87 9.83 8.83
CA GLY A 171 14.13 11.09 9.03
C GLY A 171 13.25 11.11 10.28
N VAL A 172 12.69 9.96 10.65
CA VAL A 172 11.96 9.70 11.90
C VAL A 172 12.40 8.36 12.46
N ALA A 173 12.26 8.20 13.79
CA ALA A 173 12.52 6.92 14.45
C ALA A 173 11.47 5.88 14.03
N ARG A 174 11.90 4.71 13.58
CA ARG A 174 11.04 3.63 13.09
C ARG A 174 11.28 2.36 13.88
N ILE A 175 10.25 1.53 13.95
CA ILE A 175 10.36 0.19 14.54
C ILE A 175 9.78 -0.79 13.50
N PRO A 176 10.63 -1.57 12.80
CA PRO A 176 10.15 -2.66 11.95
C PRO A 176 9.30 -3.64 12.75
N ARG A 177 8.26 -4.24 12.15
CA ARG A 177 7.39 -5.21 12.85
C ARG A 177 8.16 -6.38 13.40
N THR A 178 9.12 -6.90 12.65
CA THR A 178 9.99 -8.00 13.08
C THR A 178 10.75 -7.65 14.36
N VAL A 179 11.24 -6.43 14.47
CA VAL A 179 11.93 -5.93 15.68
C VAL A 179 10.95 -5.72 16.83
N LEU A 180 9.74 -5.21 16.54
CA LEU A 180 8.70 -5.09 17.56
C LEU A 180 8.29 -6.46 18.10
N ASP A 181 8.15 -7.46 17.24
CA ASP A 181 7.77 -8.83 17.64
C ASP A 181 8.87 -9.48 18.47
N GLU A 182 10.15 -9.26 18.16
CA GLU A 182 11.28 -9.77 18.96
C GLU A 182 11.27 -9.22 20.41
N TYR A 183 10.89 -7.95 20.58
CA TYR A 183 10.89 -7.28 21.89
C TYR A 183 9.47 -7.04 22.44
N ARG A 184 8.46 -7.79 22.00
CA ARG A 184 7.06 -7.55 22.36
C ARG A 184 6.68 -7.97 23.76
N GLU A 185 7.44 -8.88 24.38
CA GLU A 185 7.12 -9.38 25.71
C GLU A 185 7.00 -8.26 26.74
N GLY A 186 5.88 -8.27 27.48
CA GLY A 186 5.57 -7.26 28.51
C GLY A 186 5.18 -5.89 27.96
N ILE A 187 4.85 -5.78 26.65
CA ILE A 187 4.40 -4.55 26.00
C ILE A 187 2.99 -4.75 25.42
N ILE A 188 2.11 -3.81 25.69
CA ILE A 188 0.84 -3.64 24.98
C ILE A 188 1.05 -2.65 23.84
N VAL A 189 0.64 -3.03 22.64
CA VAL A 189 0.65 -2.16 21.45
C VAL A 189 -0.75 -1.63 21.24
N GLY A 190 -0.88 -0.30 21.20
CA GLY A 190 -2.15 0.39 20.92
C GLY A 190 -2.08 1.19 19.62
N SER A 191 -3.24 1.37 19.00
CA SER A 191 -3.42 2.32 17.91
C SER A 191 -3.37 3.75 18.47
N ALA A 192 -2.42 4.56 18.00
CA ALA A 192 -2.15 5.85 18.60
C ALA A 192 -3.18 6.94 18.21
N CYS A 193 -3.33 7.21 16.92
CA CYS A 193 -4.14 8.30 16.38
C CYS A 193 -4.68 7.94 14.99
N ALA A 194 -5.24 8.91 14.26
CA ALA A 194 -5.72 8.71 12.89
C ALA A 194 -4.63 8.19 11.92
N ASP A 195 -3.34 8.47 12.19
CA ASP A 195 -2.22 7.91 11.42
C ASP A 195 -1.76 6.53 11.93
N GLY A 196 -2.45 5.97 12.92
CA GLY A 196 -2.25 4.60 13.39
C GLY A 196 -2.80 3.58 12.40
N GLU A 197 -2.26 2.37 12.44
CA GLU A 197 -2.62 1.33 11.48
C GLU A 197 -4.10 0.94 11.55
N VAL A 198 -4.67 0.83 12.74
CA VAL A 198 -6.08 0.45 12.92
C VAL A 198 -7.01 1.49 12.29
N PHE A 199 -6.80 2.76 12.57
CA PHE A 199 -7.62 3.83 11.99
C PHE A 199 -7.45 3.96 10.49
N ASP A 200 -6.21 3.88 9.99
CA ASP A 200 -5.94 3.94 8.55
C ASP A 200 -6.60 2.75 7.83
N THR A 201 -6.56 1.56 8.42
CA THR A 201 -7.22 0.37 7.87
C THR A 201 -8.74 0.52 7.88
N LEU A 202 -9.32 0.98 8.98
CA LEU A 202 -10.77 1.20 9.09
C LEU A 202 -11.26 2.26 8.10
N LEU A 203 -10.52 3.36 7.94
CA LEU A 203 -10.86 4.43 7.00
C LEU A 203 -10.69 4.02 5.53
N SER A 204 -9.76 3.10 5.25
CA SER A 204 -9.46 2.66 3.88
C SER A 204 -10.30 1.47 3.43
N HIS A 205 -10.69 0.57 4.35
CA HIS A 205 -11.35 -0.70 4.02
C HIS A 205 -12.76 -0.83 4.64
N GLY A 206 -13.18 0.10 5.49
CA GLY A 206 -14.43 0.00 6.24
C GLY A 206 -14.36 -1.03 7.40
N ILE A 207 -15.48 -1.22 8.09
CA ILE A 207 -15.67 -2.24 9.14
C ILE A 207 -16.34 -3.47 8.53
#